data_3ac1290f67e8d3ef692149fbb670cb52
#
_entry.id   3ac1290f67e8d3ef692149fbb670cb52
#
_cell.length_a   1.000
_cell.length_b   1.000
_cell.length_c   1.000
_cell.angle_alpha   90.00
_cell.angle_beta   90.00
_cell.angle_gamma   90.00
#
_symmetry.space_group_name_H-M   'P 1'
#
loop_
_entity.id
_entity.type
_entity.pdbx_description
1 polymer ?
#
loop_
_entity_poly.entity_id
_entity_poly.type
_entity_poly.pdbx_seq_one_letter_code
_entity_poly.pdbx_strand_id
1 'polypeptide(L)'
;MSPANIYRFFASKTEIHQTLCLRMLGASYQQALEIAHLPLSASERLRRYALGQHKLTVETMLDEQKVHEMVVVAIERDWHVIEKHISRLDDLLAGIIREGIEAGEFADVDPAVAARCFGASLVTLCHPQIVAQCLAKENRATPDELVEFAIRALKK
;
A
#
# COMPACT_ATOMS: atom_id res chain seq x y z
N MET A 1 -8.50 13.14 -25.30
CA MET A 1 -7.20 13.70 -25.78
C MET A 1 -6.61 12.78 -26.83
N SER A 2 -6.16 13.33 -27.96
CA SER A 2 -5.51 12.52 -29.01
C SER A 2 -4.11 12.07 -28.52
N PRO A 3 -3.62 10.88 -28.92
CA PRO A 3 -2.29 10.38 -28.55
C PRO A 3 -1.17 11.38 -28.88
N ALA A 4 -1.30 12.12 -30.00
CA ALA A 4 -0.32 13.14 -30.42
C ALA A 4 -0.20 14.31 -29.42
N ASN A 5 -1.22 14.59 -28.62
CA ASN A 5 -1.20 15.69 -27.66
C ASN A 5 -0.48 15.33 -26.35
N ILE A 6 -0.40 14.02 -26.01
CA ILE A 6 0.30 13.52 -24.83
C ILE A 6 1.81 13.66 -24.99
N TYR A 7 2.35 13.32 -26.18
CA TYR A 7 3.79 13.44 -26.49
C TYR A 7 4.30 14.89 -26.56
N ARG A 8 3.41 15.87 -26.52
CA ARG A 8 3.78 17.29 -26.41
C ARG A 8 4.23 17.68 -25.00
N PHE A 9 3.81 16.91 -23.99
CA PHE A 9 4.10 17.17 -22.58
C PHE A 9 5.11 16.19 -21.96
N PHE A 10 5.38 15.07 -22.64
CA PHE A 10 6.29 14.03 -22.16
C PHE A 10 7.28 13.65 -23.26
N ALA A 11 8.57 13.68 -22.95
CA ALA A 11 9.64 13.40 -23.90
C ALA A 11 9.71 11.90 -24.32
N SER A 12 9.10 10.99 -23.54
CA SER A 12 9.11 9.57 -23.82
C SER A 12 7.97 8.81 -23.13
N LYS A 13 7.65 7.60 -23.63
CA LYS A 13 6.73 6.67 -22.98
C LYS A 13 7.18 6.32 -21.56
N THR A 14 8.49 6.24 -21.34
CA THR A 14 9.09 5.98 -20.02
C THR A 14 8.78 7.10 -19.04
N GLU A 15 8.88 8.35 -19.45
CA GLU A 15 8.57 9.51 -18.60
C GLU A 15 7.08 9.56 -18.19
N ILE A 16 6.20 9.17 -19.11
CA ILE A 16 4.76 9.01 -18.78
C ILE A 16 4.59 7.96 -17.70
N HIS A 17 5.23 6.79 -17.83
CA HIS A 17 5.14 5.71 -16.86
C HIS A 17 5.68 6.13 -15.49
N GLN A 18 6.82 6.79 -15.43
CA GLN A 18 7.40 7.30 -14.19
C GLN A 18 6.48 8.31 -13.51
N THR A 19 5.92 9.25 -14.27
CA THR A 19 4.99 10.26 -13.73
C THR A 19 3.73 9.61 -13.15
N LEU A 20 3.16 8.64 -13.85
CA LEU A 20 1.99 7.90 -13.39
C LEU A 20 2.31 7.09 -12.12
N CYS A 21 3.44 6.40 -12.08
CA CYS A 21 3.90 5.65 -10.92
C CYS A 21 4.04 6.57 -9.70
N LEU A 22 4.75 7.68 -9.83
CA LEU A 22 4.91 8.65 -8.75
C LEU A 22 3.57 9.21 -8.24
N ARG A 23 2.64 9.46 -9.15
CA ARG A 23 1.28 9.93 -8.78
C ARG A 23 0.51 8.87 -7.97
N MET A 24 0.61 7.61 -8.37
CA MET A 24 -0.06 6.50 -7.68
C MET A 24 0.54 6.26 -6.29
N LEU A 25 1.87 6.24 -6.17
CA LEU A 25 2.56 6.15 -4.89
C LEU A 25 2.24 7.35 -3.99
N GLY A 26 2.12 8.55 -4.57
CA GLY A 26 1.71 9.76 -3.86
C GLY A 26 0.30 9.65 -3.30
N ALA A 27 -0.67 9.15 -4.07
CA ALA A 27 -2.04 8.93 -3.62
C ALA A 27 -2.13 7.89 -2.50
N SER A 28 -1.37 6.78 -2.63
CA SER A 28 -1.26 5.75 -1.60
C SER A 28 -0.74 6.33 -0.27
N TYR A 29 0.34 7.11 -0.33
CA TYR A 29 0.92 7.72 0.86
C TYR A 29 -0.01 8.77 1.49
N GLN A 30 -0.66 9.60 0.67
CA GLN A 30 -1.59 10.62 1.16
C GLN A 30 -2.76 9.99 1.91
N GLN A 31 -3.35 8.93 1.37
CA GLN A 31 -4.40 8.17 2.04
C GLN A 31 -3.92 7.58 3.37
N ALA A 32 -2.72 6.99 3.39
CA ALA A 32 -2.13 6.43 4.60
C ALA A 32 -1.91 7.51 5.67
N LEU A 33 -1.43 8.69 5.28
CA LEU A 33 -1.20 9.82 6.15
C LEU A 33 -2.50 10.35 6.77
N GLU A 34 -3.56 10.48 5.98
CA GLU A 34 -4.89 10.89 6.46
C GLU A 34 -5.43 9.89 7.49
N ILE A 35 -5.31 8.59 7.21
CA ILE A 35 -5.76 7.53 8.15
C ILE A 35 -4.96 7.55 9.45
N ALA A 36 -3.64 7.76 9.37
CA ALA A 36 -2.77 7.81 10.55
C ALA A 36 -3.17 8.91 11.54
N HIS A 37 -3.80 9.99 11.08
CA HIS A 37 -4.24 11.11 11.92
C HIS A 37 -5.71 11.06 12.33
N LEU A 38 -6.44 10.00 11.99
CA LEU A 38 -7.84 9.86 12.42
C LEU A 38 -7.92 9.68 13.95
N PRO A 39 -8.94 10.27 14.61
CA PRO A 39 -9.18 10.12 16.05
C PRO A 39 -9.83 8.76 16.36
N LEU A 40 -9.13 7.70 16.03
CA LEU A 40 -9.57 6.31 16.16
C LEU A 40 -8.52 5.49 16.92
N SER A 41 -8.90 4.32 17.41
CA SER A 41 -7.97 3.36 18.01
C SER A 41 -6.87 2.96 17.00
N ALA A 42 -5.71 2.54 17.51
CA ALA A 42 -4.61 2.10 16.64
C ALA A 42 -5.02 0.90 15.78
N SER A 43 -5.75 -0.05 16.35
CA SER A 43 -6.30 -1.20 15.62
C SER A 43 -7.20 -0.78 14.46
N GLU A 44 -8.08 0.20 14.67
CA GLU A 44 -8.99 0.66 13.61
C GLU A 44 -8.26 1.46 12.52
N ARG A 45 -7.25 2.25 12.88
CA ARG A 45 -6.39 2.93 11.89
C ARG A 45 -5.60 1.93 11.04
N LEU A 46 -5.03 0.88 11.63
CA LEU A 46 -4.35 -0.19 10.89
C LEU A 46 -5.32 -0.93 9.95
N ARG A 47 -6.54 -1.21 10.41
CA ARG A 47 -7.59 -1.83 9.59
C ARG A 47 -7.93 -0.96 8.38
N ARG A 48 -8.23 0.31 8.60
CA ARG A 48 -8.55 1.26 7.53
C ARG A 48 -7.41 1.45 6.54
N TYR A 49 -6.18 1.51 7.05
CA TYR A 49 -4.99 1.57 6.21
C TYR A 49 -4.94 0.36 5.26
N ALA A 50 -4.97 -0.85 5.79
CA ALA A 50 -4.82 -2.06 4.99
C ALA A 50 -5.94 -2.24 3.96
N LEU A 51 -7.21 -2.07 4.37
CA LEU A 51 -8.36 -2.15 3.46
C LEU A 51 -8.40 -0.99 2.47
N GLY A 52 -7.99 0.20 2.87
CA GLY A 52 -7.89 1.37 2.00
C GLY A 52 -6.82 1.19 0.92
N GLN A 53 -5.63 0.69 1.27
CA GLN A 53 -4.58 0.37 0.30
C GLN A 53 -5.01 -0.74 -0.68
N HIS A 54 -5.70 -1.77 -0.18
CA HIS A 54 -6.28 -2.81 -1.02
C HIS A 54 -7.28 -2.23 -2.03
N LYS A 55 -8.25 -1.44 -1.54
CA LYS A 55 -9.26 -0.79 -2.38
C LYS A 55 -8.61 0.08 -3.45
N LEU A 56 -7.63 0.91 -3.07
CA LEU A 56 -6.89 1.75 -3.99
C LEU A 56 -6.18 0.93 -5.07
N THR A 57 -5.56 -0.20 -4.69
CA THR A 57 -4.91 -1.11 -5.63
C THR A 57 -5.91 -1.71 -6.61
N VAL A 58 -7.06 -2.20 -6.13
CA VAL A 58 -8.12 -2.76 -6.98
C VAL A 58 -8.66 -1.71 -7.96
N GLU A 59 -8.99 -0.52 -7.47
CA GLU A 59 -9.64 0.52 -8.27
C GLU A 59 -8.69 1.18 -9.29
N THR A 60 -7.40 1.32 -8.96
CA THR A 60 -6.47 2.09 -9.81
C THR A 60 -5.51 1.25 -10.62
N MET A 61 -5.22 0.01 -10.20
CA MET A 61 -4.16 -0.80 -10.80
C MET A 61 -4.64 -2.03 -11.55
N LEU A 62 -5.89 -2.46 -11.37
CA LEU A 62 -6.40 -3.67 -12.04
C LEU A 62 -7.22 -3.39 -13.29
N ASP A 63 -7.73 -2.18 -13.46
CA ASP A 63 -8.64 -1.83 -14.55
C ASP A 63 -7.95 -1.62 -15.90
N GLU A 64 -6.61 -1.53 -15.93
CA GLU A 64 -5.87 -1.34 -17.17
C GLU A 64 -4.64 -2.28 -17.25
N GLN A 65 -4.62 -3.17 -18.22
CA GLN A 65 -3.47 -3.99 -18.56
C GLN A 65 -2.18 -3.16 -18.74
N LYS A 66 -2.31 -1.91 -19.21
CA LYS A 66 -1.22 -0.95 -19.33
C LYS A 66 -0.64 -0.50 -18.00
N VAL A 67 -1.45 -0.39 -16.95
CA VAL A 67 -1.01 -0.06 -15.60
C VAL A 67 -0.20 -1.21 -15.02
N HIS A 68 -0.61 -2.44 -15.28
CA HIS A 68 0.14 -3.62 -14.86
C HIS A 68 1.55 -3.66 -15.48
N GLU A 69 1.66 -3.47 -16.80
CA GLU A 69 2.96 -3.38 -17.49
C GLU A 69 3.82 -2.23 -16.94
N MET A 70 3.21 -1.10 -16.62
CA MET A 70 3.88 0.06 -16.06
C MET A 70 4.45 -0.21 -14.66
N VAL A 71 3.69 -0.91 -13.80
CA VAL A 71 4.14 -1.28 -12.45
C VAL A 71 5.32 -2.25 -12.52
N VAL A 72 5.28 -3.23 -13.43
CA VAL A 72 6.41 -4.16 -13.65
C VAL A 72 7.67 -3.39 -14.05
N VAL A 73 7.56 -2.47 -15.02
CA VAL A 73 8.69 -1.64 -15.46
C VAL A 73 9.22 -0.76 -14.33
N ALA A 74 8.34 -0.19 -13.50
CA ALA A 74 8.75 0.63 -12.37
C ALA A 74 9.50 -0.19 -11.31
N ILE A 75 9.04 -1.40 -11.01
CA ILE A 75 9.71 -2.32 -10.09
C ILE A 75 11.11 -2.68 -10.61
N GLU A 76 11.25 -2.93 -11.90
CA GLU A 76 12.53 -3.33 -12.49
C GLU A 76 13.54 -2.18 -12.63
N ARG A 77 13.08 -0.96 -12.88
CA ARG A 77 13.95 0.19 -13.24
C ARG A 77 14.11 1.24 -12.15
N ASP A 78 13.05 1.46 -11.38
CA ASP A 78 12.96 2.54 -10.38
C ASP A 78 12.74 2.00 -8.96
N TRP A 79 13.33 0.83 -8.64
CA TRP A 79 13.17 0.16 -7.35
C TRP A 79 13.42 1.09 -6.16
N HIS A 80 14.40 1.98 -6.24
CA HIS A 80 14.71 2.94 -5.19
C HIS A 80 13.54 3.88 -4.83
N VAL A 81 12.67 4.20 -5.80
CA VAL A 81 11.47 5.03 -5.57
C VAL A 81 10.44 4.23 -4.78
N ILE A 82 10.28 2.95 -5.14
CA ILE A 82 9.36 2.03 -4.46
C ILE A 82 9.85 1.75 -3.04
N GLU A 83 11.15 1.47 -2.86
CA GLU A 83 11.76 1.24 -1.55
C GLU A 83 11.58 2.46 -0.62
N LYS A 84 11.80 3.65 -1.13
CA LYS A 84 11.55 4.89 -0.38
C LYS A 84 10.07 5.04 0.00
N HIS A 85 9.17 4.68 -0.89
CA HIS A 85 7.73 4.70 -0.61
C HIS A 85 7.36 3.72 0.50
N ILE A 86 7.84 2.48 0.43
CA ILE A 86 7.64 1.44 1.45
C ILE A 86 8.16 1.93 2.80
N SER A 87 9.39 2.46 2.84
CA SER A 87 9.98 3.01 4.09
C SER A 87 9.11 4.09 4.72
N ARG A 88 8.55 5.00 3.93
CA ARG A 88 7.66 6.05 4.43
C ARG A 88 6.34 5.49 4.99
N LEU A 89 5.79 4.43 4.39
CA LEU A 89 4.62 3.74 4.92
C LEU A 89 4.94 3.01 6.22
N ASP A 90 6.10 2.35 6.28
CA ASP A 90 6.57 1.68 7.51
C ASP A 90 6.73 2.67 8.67
N ASP A 91 7.25 3.88 8.41
CA ASP A 91 7.37 4.93 9.42
C ASP A 91 5.99 5.37 9.95
N LEU A 92 4.98 5.53 9.08
CA LEU A 92 3.62 5.83 9.49
C LEU A 92 3.00 4.69 10.33
N LEU A 93 3.16 3.46 9.89
CA LEU A 93 2.68 2.29 10.60
C LEU A 93 3.34 2.14 11.97
N ALA A 94 4.65 2.37 12.05
CA ALA A 94 5.39 2.35 13.32
C ALA A 94 4.88 3.42 14.29
N GLY A 95 4.48 4.59 13.79
CA GLY A 95 3.81 5.63 14.58
C GLY A 95 2.49 5.15 15.16
N ILE A 96 1.61 4.59 14.33
CA ILE A 96 0.31 4.06 14.77
C ILE A 96 0.50 2.93 15.80
N ILE A 97 1.44 2.02 15.55
CA ILE A 97 1.71 0.89 16.45
C ILE A 97 2.26 1.39 17.79
N ARG A 98 3.16 2.37 17.80
CA ARG A 98 3.69 2.98 19.04
C ARG A 98 2.57 3.58 19.88
N GLU A 99 1.68 4.35 19.28
CA GLU A 99 0.52 4.91 19.98
C GLU A 99 -0.39 3.80 20.54
N GLY A 100 -0.57 2.70 19.79
CA GLY A 100 -1.34 1.54 20.27
C GLY A 100 -0.69 0.81 21.45
N ILE A 101 0.65 0.74 21.50
CA ILE A 101 1.40 0.20 22.65
C ILE A 101 1.22 1.12 23.87
N GLU A 102 1.38 2.42 23.70
CA GLU A 102 1.21 3.43 24.74
C GLU A 102 -0.22 3.44 25.30
N ALA A 103 -1.22 3.24 24.44
CA ALA A 103 -2.62 3.11 24.82
C ALA A 103 -2.97 1.74 25.42
N GLY A 104 -2.05 0.78 25.45
CA GLY A 104 -2.29 -0.57 25.95
C GLY A 104 -3.11 -1.50 25.04
N GLU A 105 -3.35 -1.09 23.78
CA GLU A 105 -4.02 -1.93 22.79
C GLU A 105 -3.13 -3.08 22.29
N PHE A 106 -1.82 -2.82 22.17
CA PHE A 106 -0.84 -3.76 21.61
C PHE A 106 0.16 -4.25 22.66
N ALA A 107 0.78 -5.39 22.39
CA ALA A 107 1.88 -5.92 23.16
C ALA A 107 3.10 -4.97 23.08
N ASP A 108 3.97 -5.06 24.10
CA ASP A 108 5.23 -4.31 24.12
C ASP A 108 6.24 -4.97 23.16
N VAL A 109 6.29 -4.44 21.94
CA VAL A 109 7.16 -4.90 20.85
C VAL A 109 7.88 -3.70 20.23
N ASP A 110 8.96 -3.95 19.48
CA ASP A 110 9.59 -2.90 18.69
C ASP A 110 8.63 -2.42 17.57
N PRO A 111 8.17 -1.14 17.60
CA PRO A 111 7.20 -0.64 16.64
C PRO A 111 7.71 -0.68 15.19
N ALA A 112 9.01 -0.49 14.96
CA ALA A 112 9.58 -0.50 13.62
C ALA A 112 9.65 -1.92 13.04
N VAL A 113 9.97 -2.92 13.87
CA VAL A 113 9.92 -4.33 13.48
C VAL A 113 8.47 -4.75 13.21
N ALA A 114 7.56 -4.40 14.11
CA ALA A 114 6.14 -4.73 13.98
C ALA A 114 5.51 -4.10 12.73
N ALA A 115 5.86 -2.86 12.38
CA ALA A 115 5.40 -2.18 11.17
C ALA A 115 5.86 -2.91 9.91
N ARG A 116 7.13 -3.27 9.80
CA ARG A 116 7.64 -4.05 8.66
C ARG A 116 6.97 -5.42 8.55
N CYS A 117 6.78 -6.11 9.65
CA CYS A 117 6.09 -7.41 9.66
C CYS A 117 4.63 -7.26 9.24
N PHE A 118 3.93 -6.24 9.75
CA PHE A 118 2.56 -5.93 9.38
C PHE A 118 2.45 -5.61 7.89
N GLY A 119 3.27 -4.70 7.37
CA GLY A 119 3.30 -4.36 5.94
C GLY A 119 3.60 -5.57 5.05
N ALA A 120 4.60 -6.37 5.41
CA ALA A 120 4.96 -7.58 4.67
C ALA A 120 3.84 -8.63 4.65
N SER A 121 3.07 -8.77 5.75
CA SER A 121 1.93 -9.70 5.81
C SER A 121 0.78 -9.33 4.87
N LEU A 122 0.70 -8.04 4.46
CA LEU A 122 -0.35 -7.50 3.60
C LEU A 122 0.03 -7.41 2.11
N VAL A 123 1.17 -7.95 1.69
CA VAL A 123 1.63 -7.88 0.29
C VAL A 123 0.59 -8.43 -0.69
N THR A 124 -0.14 -9.47 -0.30
CA THR A 124 -1.22 -10.05 -1.12
C THR A 124 -2.43 -9.13 -1.31
N LEU A 125 -2.56 -8.08 -0.51
CA LEU A 125 -3.61 -7.07 -0.60
C LEU A 125 -3.18 -5.80 -1.33
N CYS A 126 -1.86 -5.50 -1.35
CA CYS A 126 -1.34 -4.22 -1.79
C CYS A 126 -0.48 -4.31 -3.06
N HIS A 127 0.14 -5.47 -3.34
CA HIS A 127 0.99 -5.63 -4.52
C HIS A 127 0.13 -5.87 -5.77
N PRO A 128 0.15 -4.99 -6.78
CA PRO A 128 -0.79 -5.03 -7.92
C PRO A 128 -0.83 -6.37 -8.66
N GLN A 129 0.34 -6.96 -8.95
CA GLN A 129 0.42 -8.25 -9.66
C GLN A 129 -0.15 -9.40 -8.83
N ILE A 130 0.13 -9.40 -7.52
CA ILE A 130 -0.34 -10.45 -6.62
C ILE A 130 -1.85 -10.31 -6.41
N VAL A 131 -2.34 -9.09 -6.21
CA VAL A 131 -3.79 -8.82 -6.10
C VAL A 131 -4.52 -9.31 -7.35
N ALA A 132 -4.03 -8.97 -8.56
CA ALA A 132 -4.63 -9.42 -9.81
C ALA A 132 -4.74 -10.95 -9.92
N GLN A 133 -3.67 -11.67 -9.53
CA GLN A 133 -3.65 -13.13 -9.51
C GLN A 133 -4.53 -13.74 -8.42
N CYS A 134 -4.76 -12.99 -7.34
CA CYS A 134 -5.48 -13.45 -6.17
C CYS A 134 -6.99 -13.28 -6.28
N LEU A 135 -7.48 -12.23 -6.95
CA LEU A 135 -8.91 -11.96 -7.09
C LEU A 135 -9.69 -13.10 -7.78
N ALA A 136 -9.05 -13.84 -8.69
CA ALA A 136 -9.66 -14.91 -9.45
C ALA A 136 -9.67 -16.29 -8.75
N LYS A 137 -9.09 -16.40 -7.55
CA LYS A 137 -8.94 -17.71 -6.89
C LYS A 137 -9.98 -17.90 -5.78
N GLU A 138 -10.73 -19.00 -5.88
CA GLU A 138 -11.60 -19.48 -4.80
C GLU A 138 -10.78 -19.98 -3.59
N ASN A 139 -11.39 -19.99 -2.41
CA ASN A 139 -10.79 -20.48 -1.15
C ASN A 139 -9.53 -19.72 -0.65
N ARG A 140 -9.54 -18.39 -0.77
CA ARG A 140 -8.52 -17.53 -0.15
C ARG A 140 -9.07 -16.81 1.07
N ALA A 141 -8.14 -16.43 1.96
CA ALA A 141 -8.47 -15.49 3.00
C ALA A 141 -8.98 -14.18 2.37
N THR A 142 -10.10 -13.70 2.87
CA THR A 142 -10.63 -12.39 2.49
C THR A 142 -9.70 -11.28 3.00
N PRO A 143 -9.75 -10.07 2.40
CA PRO A 143 -9.00 -8.94 2.93
C PRO A 143 -9.24 -8.68 4.42
N ASP A 144 -10.49 -8.76 4.87
CA ASP A 144 -10.85 -8.57 6.27
C ASP A 144 -10.26 -9.64 7.19
N GLU A 145 -10.32 -10.91 6.80
CA GLU A 145 -9.72 -12.02 7.57
C GLU A 145 -8.21 -11.86 7.71
N LEU A 146 -7.51 -11.48 6.63
CA LEU A 146 -6.07 -11.30 6.64
C LEU A 146 -5.66 -10.11 7.51
N VAL A 147 -6.38 -8.99 7.38
CA VAL A 147 -6.13 -7.79 8.18
C VAL A 147 -6.39 -8.06 9.67
N GLU A 148 -7.47 -8.76 9.98
CA GLU A 148 -7.79 -9.13 11.37
C GLU A 148 -6.73 -10.05 11.97
N PHE A 149 -6.24 -11.02 11.19
CA PHE A 149 -5.15 -11.90 11.60
C PHE A 149 -3.87 -11.10 11.88
N ALA A 150 -3.50 -10.18 10.99
CA ALA A 150 -2.31 -9.34 11.16
C ALA A 150 -2.43 -8.41 12.40
N ILE A 151 -3.60 -7.84 12.66
CA ILE A 151 -3.83 -7.01 13.84
C ILE A 151 -3.78 -7.85 15.13
N ARG A 152 -4.33 -9.07 15.12
CA ARG A 152 -4.27 -9.97 16.28
C ARG A 152 -2.83 -10.33 16.67
N ALA A 153 -1.92 -10.40 15.71
CA ALA A 153 -0.51 -10.65 15.99
C ALA A 153 0.16 -9.51 16.81
N LEU A 154 -0.43 -8.33 16.83
CA LEU A 154 0.04 -7.17 17.62
C LEU A 154 -0.57 -7.13 19.02
N LYS A 155 -1.69 -7.81 19.26
CA LYS A 155 -2.41 -7.76 20.55
C LYS A 155 -1.71 -8.59 21.62
N LYS A 156 -2.04 -8.23 22.89
CA LYS A 156 -1.62 -9.01 24.06
C LYS A 156 -2.34 -10.34 24.10
#